data_c48e513ec9befc9eb435ec3aa92750f0
#
_entry.id   c48e513ec9befc9eb435ec3aa92750f0
#
_cell.length_a   1.000
_cell.length_b   1.000
_cell.length_c   1.000
_cell.angle_alpha   90.00
_cell.angle_beta   90.00
_cell.angle_gamma   90.00
#
_symmetry.space_group_name_H-M   'P 1'
#
loop_
_entity.id
_entity.type
_entity.pdbx_description
1 polymer ?
#
loop_
_entity_poly.entity_id
_entity_poly.type
_entity_poly.pdbx_seq_one_letter_code
_entity_poly.pdbx_strand_id
1 'polypeptide(L)'
;MQESVNKQRPEKIFADAKEVEITRAIAEEFYTVLQDRAECDVIIIGAGPAGLTAARELSLMGYKILVIEQNNYLGGGYWLGGYMMNPVTVRAPAQKIWDELGIPYKKVGDGLYLTPGPHAVSKLIAATCDAGVKFLNLTKFDDLVLRHGRVAGIVVNWMPVSALPRNITCVDPIALEAKMIIDASGHDSVAVKRLVDRNMVE
;
A
#
# COMPACT_ATOMS: atom_id res chain seq x y z
N MET A 1 26.57 -55.75 -25.87
CA MET A 1 25.59 -55.51 -24.81
C MET A 1 25.73 -54.04 -24.42
N GLN A 2 24.83 -53.18 -24.90
CA GLN A 2 24.75 -51.80 -24.47
C GLN A 2 23.71 -51.73 -23.33
N GLU A 3 24.19 -51.50 -22.11
CA GLU A 3 23.31 -51.21 -21.01
C GLU A 3 22.67 -49.84 -21.23
N SER A 4 21.35 -49.82 -21.45
CA SER A 4 20.54 -48.63 -21.47
C SER A 4 20.46 -48.04 -20.06
N VAL A 5 21.21 -47.01 -19.79
CA VAL A 5 21.07 -46.20 -18.58
C VAL A 5 19.70 -45.56 -18.60
N ASN A 6 18.77 -46.13 -17.88
CA ASN A 6 17.45 -45.57 -17.63
C ASN A 6 17.61 -44.30 -16.77
N LYS A 7 17.84 -43.16 -17.39
CA LYS A 7 17.80 -41.86 -16.71
C LYS A 7 16.36 -41.59 -16.29
N GLN A 8 16.00 -41.96 -15.06
CA GLN A 8 14.77 -41.47 -14.43
C GLN A 8 14.80 -39.92 -14.50
N ARG A 9 13.81 -39.33 -15.16
CA ARG A 9 13.63 -37.88 -15.11
C ARG A 9 13.42 -37.49 -13.64
N PRO A 10 14.10 -36.43 -13.13
CA PRO A 10 13.85 -35.98 -11.78
C PRO A 10 12.36 -35.69 -11.62
N GLU A 11 11.81 -36.10 -10.50
CA GLU A 11 10.42 -35.83 -10.12
C GLU A 11 10.17 -34.32 -10.20
N LYS A 12 9.10 -33.90 -10.88
CA LYS A 12 8.80 -32.46 -11.04
C LYS A 12 8.51 -31.86 -9.67
N ILE A 13 9.32 -30.90 -9.25
CA ILE A 13 9.15 -30.16 -7.99
C ILE A 13 7.94 -29.23 -8.04
N PHE A 14 7.62 -28.69 -9.22
CA PHE A 14 6.53 -27.72 -9.41
C PHE A 14 5.41 -28.34 -10.24
N ALA A 15 4.17 -27.89 -9.96
CA ALA A 15 3.01 -28.22 -10.78
C ALA A 15 3.17 -27.70 -12.21
N ASP A 16 2.57 -28.42 -13.17
CA ASP A 16 2.50 -28.00 -14.57
C ASP A 16 1.45 -26.88 -14.69
N ALA A 17 1.89 -25.64 -14.69
CA ALA A 17 1.06 -24.48 -15.03
C ALA A 17 1.62 -23.84 -16.31
N LYS A 18 0.74 -23.46 -17.23
CA LYS A 18 1.14 -22.71 -18.43
C LYS A 18 1.31 -21.23 -18.08
N GLU A 19 2.32 -20.57 -18.65
CA GLU A 19 2.55 -19.14 -18.44
C GLU A 19 1.32 -18.27 -18.76
N VAL A 20 0.53 -18.68 -19.75
CA VAL A 20 -0.72 -17.98 -20.11
C VAL A 20 -1.80 -18.10 -19.02
N GLU A 21 -1.83 -19.19 -18.28
CA GLU A 21 -2.77 -19.40 -17.16
C GLU A 21 -2.40 -18.49 -16.01
N ILE A 22 -1.10 -18.36 -15.70
CA ILE A 22 -0.56 -17.43 -14.70
C ILE A 22 -0.92 -15.99 -15.07
N THR A 23 -0.66 -15.60 -16.31
CA THR A 23 -0.99 -14.25 -16.81
C THR A 23 -2.48 -13.92 -16.67
N ARG A 24 -3.35 -14.86 -17.06
CA ARG A 24 -4.81 -14.66 -16.95
C ARG A 24 -5.27 -14.52 -15.52
N ALA A 25 -4.77 -15.39 -14.62
CA ALA A 25 -5.14 -15.34 -13.19
C ALA A 25 -4.75 -14.00 -12.54
N ILE A 26 -3.54 -13.50 -12.83
CA ILE A 26 -3.09 -12.20 -12.32
C ILE A 26 -3.96 -11.05 -12.88
N ALA A 27 -4.24 -11.06 -14.18
CA ALA A 27 -5.04 -10.03 -14.83
C ALA A 27 -6.49 -10.01 -14.32
N GLU A 28 -7.08 -11.17 -14.12
CA GLU A 28 -8.45 -11.33 -13.61
C GLU A 28 -8.58 -10.80 -12.17
N GLU A 29 -7.65 -11.18 -11.28
CA GLU A 29 -7.65 -10.69 -9.90
C GLU A 29 -7.42 -9.18 -9.84
N PHE A 30 -6.46 -8.65 -10.61
CA PHE A 30 -6.21 -7.22 -10.68
C PHE A 30 -7.46 -6.46 -11.15
N TYR A 31 -8.10 -6.94 -12.21
CA TYR A 31 -9.32 -6.33 -12.75
C TYR A 31 -10.47 -6.37 -11.73
N THR A 32 -10.63 -7.49 -11.03
CA THR A 32 -11.65 -7.66 -10.00
C THR A 32 -11.45 -6.64 -8.86
N VAL A 33 -10.22 -6.49 -8.38
CA VAL A 33 -9.89 -5.50 -7.34
C VAL A 33 -10.15 -4.08 -7.83
N LEU A 34 -9.71 -3.75 -9.04
CA LEU A 34 -9.88 -2.41 -9.61
C LEU A 34 -11.36 -2.06 -9.80
N GLN A 35 -12.17 -2.96 -10.36
CA GLN A 35 -13.61 -2.75 -10.52
C GLN A 35 -14.31 -2.56 -9.18
N ASP A 36 -14.01 -3.44 -8.22
CA ASP A 36 -14.63 -3.36 -6.90
C ASP A 36 -14.26 -2.04 -6.19
N ARG A 37 -13.02 -1.55 -6.34
CA ARG A 37 -12.51 -0.38 -5.62
C ARG A 37 -12.50 0.92 -6.41
N ALA A 38 -12.99 0.93 -7.66
CA ALA A 38 -13.12 2.17 -8.43
C ALA A 38 -14.03 3.19 -7.73
N GLU A 39 -14.98 2.68 -6.92
CA GLU A 39 -15.78 3.45 -5.98
C GLU A 39 -15.75 2.76 -4.61
N CYS A 40 -15.39 3.50 -3.56
CA CYS A 40 -15.29 2.97 -2.21
C CYS A 40 -15.68 4.01 -1.14
N ASP A 41 -15.65 3.64 0.13
CA ASP A 41 -15.98 4.59 1.20
C ASP A 41 -14.80 5.53 1.46
N VAL A 42 -13.58 4.98 1.51
CA VAL A 42 -12.38 5.76 1.82
C VAL A 42 -11.22 5.34 0.91
N ILE A 43 -10.57 6.32 0.30
CA ILE A 43 -9.26 6.14 -0.32
C ILE A 43 -8.19 6.75 0.57
N ILE A 44 -7.12 5.99 0.83
CA ILE A 44 -5.97 6.44 1.60
C ILE A 44 -4.77 6.56 0.68
N ILE A 45 -4.12 7.72 0.69
CA ILE A 45 -2.94 8.01 -0.12
C ILE A 45 -1.70 7.76 0.73
N GLY A 46 -0.97 6.69 0.42
CA GLY A 46 0.25 6.27 1.10
C GLY A 46 0.01 5.13 2.09
N ALA A 47 0.83 4.09 1.95
CA ALA A 47 0.83 2.89 2.79
C ALA A 47 1.96 2.91 3.84
N GLY A 48 2.28 4.08 4.37
CA GLY A 48 3.12 4.23 5.55
C GLY A 48 2.39 3.78 6.83
N PRO A 49 3.03 3.84 8.02
CA PRO A 49 2.42 3.38 9.26
C PRO A 49 1.09 4.08 9.58
N ALA A 50 0.96 5.35 9.28
CA ALA A 50 -0.28 6.09 9.49
C ALA A 50 -1.40 5.60 8.57
N GLY A 51 -1.11 5.45 7.27
CA GLY A 51 -2.08 4.97 6.28
C GLY A 51 -2.51 3.52 6.54
N LEU A 52 -1.57 2.64 6.86
CA LEU A 52 -1.87 1.24 7.20
C LEU A 52 -2.73 1.13 8.46
N THR A 53 -2.41 1.89 9.51
CA THR A 53 -3.20 1.90 10.73
C THR A 53 -4.63 2.41 10.48
N ALA A 54 -4.77 3.54 9.81
CA ALA A 54 -6.08 4.09 9.45
C ALA A 54 -6.89 3.13 8.57
N ALA A 55 -6.25 2.50 7.59
CA ALA A 55 -6.88 1.54 6.70
C ALA A 55 -7.41 0.32 7.47
N ARG A 56 -6.59 -0.25 8.36
CA ARG A 56 -6.98 -1.36 9.21
C ARG A 56 -8.18 -1.03 10.07
N GLU A 57 -8.11 0.06 10.83
CA GLU A 57 -9.17 0.44 11.76
C GLU A 57 -10.49 0.71 11.04
N LEU A 58 -10.46 1.45 9.95
CA LEU A 58 -11.67 1.74 9.16
C LEU A 58 -12.24 0.48 8.50
N SER A 59 -11.38 -0.44 8.03
CA SER A 59 -11.83 -1.70 7.46
C SER A 59 -12.50 -2.60 8.50
N LEU A 60 -11.95 -2.66 9.73
CA LEU A 60 -12.58 -3.37 10.86
C LEU A 60 -13.94 -2.78 11.27
N MET A 61 -14.17 -1.51 11.00
CA MET A 61 -15.49 -0.85 11.18
C MET A 61 -16.45 -1.13 10.03
N GLY A 62 -16.06 -1.90 9.02
CA GLY A 62 -16.89 -2.29 7.89
C GLY A 62 -16.85 -1.34 6.69
N TYR A 63 -15.99 -0.34 6.68
CA TYR A 63 -15.83 0.54 5.52
C TYR A 63 -15.05 -0.14 4.40
N LYS A 64 -15.41 0.16 3.16
CA LYS A 64 -14.74 -0.29 1.95
C LYS A 64 -13.53 0.60 1.67
N ILE A 65 -12.32 0.06 1.89
CA ILE A 65 -11.07 0.82 1.86
C ILE A 65 -10.22 0.45 0.65
N LEU A 66 -9.64 1.47 0.01
CA LEU A 66 -8.56 1.34 -0.96
C LEU A 66 -7.36 2.16 -0.48
N VAL A 67 -6.18 1.57 -0.50
CA VAL A 67 -4.91 2.28 -0.27
C VAL A 67 -4.13 2.31 -1.58
N ILE A 68 -3.67 3.49 -1.98
CA ILE A 68 -2.71 3.65 -3.07
C ILE A 68 -1.30 3.87 -2.51
N GLU A 69 -0.31 3.24 -3.13
CA GLU A 69 1.10 3.35 -2.73
C GLU A 69 1.99 3.51 -3.97
N GLN A 70 2.84 4.52 -3.96
CA GLN A 70 3.72 4.81 -5.09
C GLN A 70 4.88 3.81 -5.24
N ASN A 71 5.30 3.17 -4.14
CA ASN A 71 6.33 2.15 -4.15
C ASN A 71 5.75 0.77 -4.48
N ASN A 72 6.61 -0.18 -4.79
CA ASN A 72 6.23 -1.59 -4.98
C ASN A 72 6.08 -2.37 -3.66
N TYR A 73 6.30 -1.71 -2.52
CA TYR A 73 6.19 -2.28 -1.18
C TYR A 73 5.45 -1.34 -0.24
N LEU A 74 4.80 -1.90 0.77
CA LEU A 74 4.06 -1.18 1.81
C LEU A 74 4.98 -0.88 3.00
N GLY A 75 4.55 0.00 3.90
CA GLY A 75 5.23 0.30 5.17
C GLY A 75 5.97 1.63 5.20
N GLY A 76 6.19 2.27 4.04
CA GLY A 76 6.87 3.56 3.97
C GLY A 76 8.23 3.56 4.69
N GLY A 77 8.49 4.57 5.49
CA GLY A 77 9.72 4.68 6.27
C GLY A 77 9.79 3.80 7.53
N TYR A 78 8.78 2.96 7.80
CA TYR A 78 8.72 2.19 9.05
C TYR A 78 9.63 0.95 9.06
N TRP A 79 10.27 0.63 7.93
CA TRP A 79 11.28 -0.41 7.82
C TRP A 79 12.57 -0.10 8.59
N LEU A 80 12.88 1.19 8.73
CA LEU A 80 14.12 1.69 9.31
C LEU A 80 13.83 2.82 10.30
N GLY A 81 14.61 2.87 11.36
CA GLY A 81 14.72 4.05 12.23
C GLY A 81 15.67 5.10 11.66
N GLY A 82 16.06 6.06 12.49
CA GLY A 82 17.05 7.07 12.13
C GLY A 82 18.37 6.45 11.70
N TYR A 83 19.12 7.13 10.82
CA TYR A 83 20.40 6.68 10.27
C TYR A 83 20.38 5.30 9.59
N MET A 84 19.25 4.94 8.96
CA MET A 84 19.07 3.63 8.29
C MET A 84 19.25 2.41 9.21
N MET A 85 19.08 2.60 10.52
CA MET A 85 19.14 1.50 11.49
C MET A 85 17.81 0.77 11.56
N ASN A 86 17.85 -0.55 11.72
CA ASN A 86 16.63 -1.39 11.75
C ASN A 86 15.69 -1.14 12.94
N PRO A 87 16.15 -0.77 14.16
CA PRO A 87 15.23 -0.50 15.25
C PRO A 87 14.42 0.77 15.01
N VAL A 88 13.13 0.70 15.32
CA VAL A 88 12.19 1.84 15.29
C VAL A 88 11.66 2.11 16.68
N THR A 89 11.28 3.35 16.95
CA THR A 89 10.73 3.76 18.24
C THR A 89 9.32 4.33 18.10
N VAL A 90 8.52 4.13 19.14
CA VAL A 90 7.25 4.84 19.31
C VAL A 90 7.19 5.46 20.70
N ARG A 91 6.39 6.51 20.81
CA ARG A 91 6.06 7.14 22.10
C ARG A 91 4.66 6.71 22.53
N ALA A 92 4.47 6.61 23.84
CA ALA A 92 3.13 6.42 24.39
C ALA A 92 2.16 7.48 23.84
N PRO A 93 0.92 7.13 23.49
CA PRO A 93 0.27 5.84 23.65
C PRO A 93 0.38 4.91 22.43
N ALA A 94 1.21 5.20 21.42
CA ALA A 94 1.26 4.47 20.13
C ALA A 94 1.73 3.00 20.29
N GLN A 95 2.42 2.64 21.39
CA GLN A 95 2.75 1.23 21.66
C GLN A 95 1.52 0.34 21.82
N LYS A 96 0.34 0.89 22.11
CA LYS A 96 -0.90 0.12 22.19
C LYS A 96 -1.21 -0.63 20.89
N ILE A 97 -0.85 -0.03 19.74
CA ILE A 97 -0.97 -0.72 18.44
C ILE A 97 -0.04 -1.93 18.40
N TRP A 98 1.16 -1.83 18.97
CA TRP A 98 2.07 -2.97 19.06
C TRP A 98 1.53 -4.07 19.97
N ASP A 99 0.89 -3.68 21.10
CA ASP A 99 0.23 -4.64 22.00
C ASP A 99 -0.87 -5.41 21.27
N GLU A 100 -1.74 -4.70 20.54
CA GLU A 100 -2.83 -5.28 19.77
C GLU A 100 -2.34 -6.23 18.65
N LEU A 101 -1.24 -5.88 17.99
CA LEU A 101 -0.65 -6.67 16.91
C LEU A 101 0.30 -7.76 17.41
N GLY A 102 0.51 -7.89 18.72
CA GLY A 102 1.45 -8.83 19.31
C GLY A 102 2.89 -8.60 18.83
N ILE A 103 3.30 -7.32 18.70
CA ILE A 103 4.66 -6.93 18.35
C ILE A 103 5.49 -6.82 19.62
N PRO A 104 6.54 -7.64 19.79
CA PRO A 104 7.40 -7.54 20.98
C PRO A 104 8.24 -6.27 20.93
N TYR A 105 8.38 -5.60 22.04
CA TYR A 105 9.16 -4.37 22.16
C TYR A 105 9.88 -4.27 23.51
N LYS A 106 10.80 -3.32 23.62
CA LYS A 106 11.49 -2.96 24.86
C LYS A 106 11.10 -1.55 25.27
N LYS A 107 10.80 -1.33 26.56
CA LYS A 107 10.75 0.00 27.13
C LYS A 107 12.18 0.51 27.32
N VAL A 108 12.52 1.62 26.68
CA VAL A 108 13.89 2.20 26.70
C VAL A 108 13.95 3.56 27.36
N GLY A 109 12.81 4.09 27.78
CA GLY A 109 12.68 5.35 28.50
C GLY A 109 11.26 5.54 29.01
N ASP A 110 10.99 6.67 29.66
CA ASP A 110 9.63 6.97 30.10
C ASP A 110 8.75 7.28 28.88
N GLY A 111 7.74 6.44 28.67
CA GLY A 111 6.88 6.51 27.50
C GLY A 111 7.57 6.26 26.15
N LEU A 112 8.79 5.71 26.15
CA LEU A 112 9.55 5.40 24.92
C LEU A 112 9.77 3.90 24.78
N TYR A 113 9.41 3.36 23.62
CA TYR A 113 9.45 1.94 23.30
C TYR A 113 10.19 1.71 21.98
N LEU A 114 10.85 0.56 21.86
CA LEU A 114 11.70 0.21 20.73
C LEU A 114 11.47 -1.25 20.32
N THR A 115 11.40 -1.47 18.99
CA THR A 115 11.31 -2.80 18.37
C THR A 115 12.07 -2.83 17.04
N PRO A 116 12.43 -4.01 16.49
CA PRO A 116 12.93 -4.11 15.12
C PRO A 116 11.89 -3.63 14.10
N GLY A 117 12.26 -2.67 13.25
CA GLY A 117 11.38 -2.11 12.21
C GLY A 117 10.76 -3.16 11.29
N PRO A 118 11.57 -4.12 10.73
CA PRO A 118 11.03 -5.19 9.88
C PRO A 118 9.96 -6.03 10.58
N HIS A 119 10.08 -6.30 11.88
CA HIS A 119 9.05 -7.03 12.62
C HIS A 119 7.77 -6.21 12.77
N ALA A 120 7.90 -4.95 13.20
CA ALA A 120 6.75 -4.07 13.40
C ALA A 120 5.98 -3.84 12.09
N VAL A 121 6.68 -3.47 11.02
CA VAL A 121 6.04 -3.17 9.74
C VAL A 121 5.40 -4.40 9.11
N SER A 122 6.03 -5.57 9.17
CA SER A 122 5.46 -6.81 8.62
C SER A 122 4.17 -7.22 9.33
N LYS A 123 4.13 -7.10 10.66
CA LYS A 123 2.92 -7.35 11.45
C LYS A 123 1.80 -6.38 11.11
N LEU A 124 2.11 -5.10 10.96
CA LEU A 124 1.13 -4.08 10.60
C LEU A 124 0.58 -4.30 9.19
N ILE A 125 1.43 -4.60 8.21
CA ILE A 125 1.01 -4.93 6.84
C ILE A 125 0.10 -6.15 6.84
N ALA A 126 0.51 -7.25 7.48
CA ALA A 126 -0.28 -8.47 7.56
C ALA A 126 -1.66 -8.19 8.17
N ALA A 127 -1.72 -7.53 9.33
CA ALA A 127 -2.97 -7.20 10.00
C ALA A 127 -3.87 -6.29 9.16
N THR A 128 -3.30 -5.40 8.35
CA THR A 128 -4.07 -4.55 7.43
C THR A 128 -4.66 -5.36 6.27
N CYS A 129 -3.89 -6.31 5.73
CA CYS A 129 -4.37 -7.24 4.71
C CYS A 129 -5.48 -8.15 5.26
N ASP A 130 -5.30 -8.70 6.46
CA ASP A 130 -6.26 -9.57 7.14
C ASP A 130 -7.58 -8.85 7.43
N ALA A 131 -7.54 -7.54 7.65
CA ALA A 131 -8.74 -6.71 7.78
C ALA A 131 -9.49 -6.50 6.46
N GLY A 132 -9.00 -7.03 5.32
CA GLY A 132 -9.67 -6.96 4.01
C GLY A 132 -9.37 -5.70 3.19
N VAL A 133 -8.41 -4.89 3.61
CA VAL A 133 -7.97 -3.70 2.85
C VAL A 133 -7.39 -4.13 1.50
N LYS A 134 -7.74 -3.39 0.44
CA LYS A 134 -7.15 -3.57 -0.89
C LYS A 134 -6.14 -2.47 -1.19
N PHE A 135 -5.12 -2.85 -1.99
CA PHE A 135 -3.98 -1.99 -2.30
C PHE A 135 -3.76 -1.88 -3.80
N LEU A 136 -3.34 -0.70 -4.25
CA LEU A 136 -2.76 -0.49 -5.57
C LEU A 136 -1.32 0.02 -5.38
N ASN A 137 -0.36 -0.87 -5.55
CA ASN A 137 1.08 -0.54 -5.50
C ASN A 137 1.54 0.07 -6.82
N LEU A 138 2.69 0.74 -6.83
CA LEU A 138 3.22 1.48 -7.98
C LEU A 138 2.23 2.49 -8.54
N THR A 139 1.29 2.94 -7.72
CA THR A 139 0.22 3.86 -8.08
C THR A 139 0.45 5.21 -7.40
N LYS A 140 0.68 6.22 -8.22
CA LYS A 140 0.97 7.58 -7.78
C LYS A 140 -0.30 8.42 -7.82
N PHE A 141 -0.51 9.21 -6.77
CA PHE A 141 -1.48 10.29 -6.76
C PHE A 141 -1.03 11.41 -7.71
N ASP A 142 -1.89 11.79 -8.63
CA ASP A 142 -1.65 12.91 -9.55
C ASP A 142 -2.49 14.14 -9.20
N ASP A 143 -3.78 13.94 -8.92
CA ASP A 143 -4.70 15.06 -8.64
C ASP A 143 -5.94 14.63 -7.85
N LEU A 144 -6.78 15.60 -7.51
CA LEU A 144 -8.07 15.42 -6.84
C LEU A 144 -9.22 15.46 -7.85
N VAL A 145 -10.22 14.61 -7.65
CA VAL A 145 -11.53 14.76 -8.30
C VAL A 145 -12.38 15.69 -7.45
N LEU A 146 -12.76 16.82 -8.03
CA LEU A 146 -13.59 17.82 -7.36
C LEU A 146 -14.99 17.85 -7.97
N ARG A 147 -16.02 17.75 -7.14
CA ARG A 147 -17.42 17.89 -7.57
C ARG A 147 -18.19 18.79 -6.60
N HIS A 148 -18.83 19.82 -7.11
CA HIS A 148 -19.63 20.75 -6.31
C HIS A 148 -18.88 21.32 -5.10
N GLY A 149 -17.60 21.68 -5.27
CA GLY A 149 -16.76 22.25 -4.22
C GLY A 149 -16.27 21.24 -3.16
N ARG A 150 -16.45 19.93 -3.39
CA ARG A 150 -16.01 18.86 -2.49
C ARG A 150 -15.01 17.92 -3.18
N VAL A 151 -14.11 17.36 -2.40
CA VAL A 151 -13.28 16.25 -2.86
C VAL A 151 -14.16 15.02 -2.98
N ALA A 152 -14.26 14.46 -4.18
CA ALA A 152 -15.08 13.30 -4.51
C ALA A 152 -14.25 12.06 -4.89
N GLY A 153 -12.93 12.21 -4.98
CA GLY A 153 -12.04 11.14 -5.36
C GLY A 153 -10.64 11.64 -5.67
N ILE A 154 -9.86 10.79 -6.30
CA ILE A 154 -8.49 11.07 -6.72
C ILE A 154 -8.26 10.65 -8.17
N VAL A 155 -7.27 11.28 -8.78
CA VAL A 155 -6.72 10.89 -10.09
C VAL A 155 -5.36 10.23 -9.84
N VAL A 156 -5.14 9.06 -10.43
CA VAL A 156 -3.93 8.28 -10.22
C VAL A 156 -3.34 7.80 -11.54
N ASN A 157 -2.03 7.58 -11.54
CA ASN A 157 -1.32 6.97 -12.66
C ASN A 157 -0.26 5.99 -12.14
N TRP A 158 0.30 5.18 -13.02
CA TRP A 158 1.43 4.35 -12.68
C TRP A 158 2.66 5.19 -12.34
N MET A 159 3.33 4.85 -11.24
CA MET A 159 4.54 5.57 -10.81
C MET A 159 5.60 5.71 -11.91
N PRO A 160 5.91 4.67 -12.72
CA PRO A 160 6.89 4.80 -13.81
C PRO A 160 6.52 5.82 -14.88
N VAL A 161 5.24 6.13 -15.09
CA VAL A 161 4.80 7.12 -16.10
C VAL A 161 5.39 8.50 -15.81
N SER A 162 5.56 8.86 -14.55
CA SER A 162 6.15 10.15 -14.17
C SER A 162 7.65 10.28 -14.51
N ALA A 163 8.33 9.16 -14.75
CA ALA A 163 9.74 9.12 -15.16
C ALA A 163 9.93 9.07 -16.69
N LEU A 164 8.86 8.91 -17.46
CA LEU A 164 8.94 8.84 -18.92
C LEU A 164 9.10 10.24 -19.53
N PRO A 165 9.85 10.38 -20.63
CA PRO A 165 9.97 11.63 -21.35
C PRO A 165 8.61 12.13 -21.86
N ARG A 166 8.27 13.39 -21.61
CA ARG A 166 6.97 13.98 -21.98
C ARG A 166 6.66 13.94 -23.48
N ASN A 167 7.68 13.88 -24.34
CA ASN A 167 7.53 13.81 -25.79
C ASN A 167 7.16 12.41 -26.31
N ILE A 168 7.20 11.38 -25.44
CA ILE A 168 6.91 9.99 -25.83
C ILE A 168 5.58 9.53 -25.20
N THR A 169 5.11 10.19 -24.14
CA THR A 169 4.02 9.68 -23.32
C THR A 169 2.86 10.65 -23.19
N CYS A 170 1.74 10.25 -23.76
CA CYS A 170 0.44 10.65 -23.31
C CYS A 170 -0.23 9.41 -22.73
N VAL A 171 -0.04 9.17 -21.43
CA VAL A 171 -0.71 8.09 -20.70
C VAL A 171 -1.77 8.74 -19.82
N ASP A 172 -3.02 8.57 -20.22
CA ASP A 172 -4.14 9.13 -19.47
C ASP A 172 -4.25 8.47 -18.10
N PRO A 173 -4.39 9.27 -17.02
CA PRO A 173 -4.61 8.76 -15.69
C PRO A 173 -6.03 8.20 -15.54
N ILE A 174 -6.26 7.42 -14.48
CA ILE A 174 -7.60 6.97 -14.12
C ILE A 174 -8.11 7.74 -12.90
N ALA A 175 -9.43 7.89 -12.81
CA ALA A 175 -10.08 8.46 -11.63
C ALA A 175 -10.68 7.36 -10.78
N LEU A 176 -10.54 7.51 -9.46
CA LEU A 176 -11.13 6.66 -8.43
C LEU A 176 -11.98 7.54 -7.51
N GLU A 177 -13.18 7.09 -7.17
CA GLU A 177 -14.11 7.89 -6.37
C GLU A 177 -14.25 7.34 -4.94
N ALA A 178 -14.41 8.26 -3.98
CA ALA A 178 -14.67 7.88 -2.60
C ALA A 178 -15.42 9.00 -1.85
N LYS A 179 -16.12 8.61 -0.78
CA LYS A 179 -16.80 9.54 0.11
C LYS A 179 -15.81 10.38 0.93
N MET A 180 -14.62 9.81 1.22
CA MET A 180 -13.56 10.46 1.99
C MET A 180 -12.18 10.10 1.42
N ILE A 181 -11.28 11.09 1.43
CA ILE A 181 -9.86 10.91 1.12
C ILE A 181 -9.02 11.19 2.36
N ILE A 182 -8.11 10.28 2.68
CA ILE A 182 -7.12 10.46 3.75
C ILE A 182 -5.75 10.63 3.11
N ASP A 183 -5.12 11.78 3.35
CA ASP A 183 -3.73 12.01 2.94
C ASP A 183 -2.78 11.48 4.03
N ALA A 184 -2.20 10.32 3.78
CA ALA A 184 -1.19 9.67 4.60
C ALA A 184 0.17 9.57 3.86
N SER A 185 0.40 10.47 2.91
CA SER A 185 1.62 10.51 2.08
C SER A 185 2.87 11.00 2.83
N GLY A 186 2.76 11.19 4.14
CA GLY A 186 3.85 11.62 5.00
C GLY A 186 4.12 13.12 4.87
N HIS A 187 5.40 13.52 4.86
CA HIS A 187 5.78 14.93 4.79
C HIS A 187 5.41 15.60 3.47
N ASP A 188 5.13 14.83 2.45
CA ASP A 188 4.77 15.37 1.13
C ASP A 188 3.37 15.97 1.12
N SER A 189 2.43 15.45 1.92
CA SER A 189 1.05 15.96 2.04
C SER A 189 0.42 16.28 0.68
N VAL A 190 0.51 15.30 -0.25
CA VAL A 190 0.30 15.54 -1.69
C VAL A 190 -1.10 16.03 -2.03
N ALA A 191 -2.12 15.51 -1.34
CA ALA A 191 -3.50 15.93 -1.57
C ALA A 191 -3.78 17.29 -0.91
N VAL A 192 -3.27 17.51 0.30
CA VAL A 192 -3.41 18.79 1.01
C VAL A 192 -2.74 19.91 0.22
N LYS A 193 -1.53 19.71 -0.31
CA LYS A 193 -0.87 20.69 -1.19
C LYS A 193 -1.72 21.05 -2.40
N ARG A 194 -2.39 20.06 -3.03
CA ARG A 194 -3.29 20.34 -4.16
C ARG A 194 -4.48 21.22 -3.76
N LEU A 195 -4.99 21.07 -2.54
CA LEU A 195 -6.07 21.92 -2.03
C LEU A 195 -5.58 23.34 -1.74
N VAL A 196 -4.40 23.49 -1.14
CA VAL A 196 -3.76 24.79 -0.89
C VAL A 196 -3.48 25.51 -2.21
N ASP A 197 -2.88 24.85 -3.19
CA ASP A 197 -2.59 25.42 -4.52
C ASP A 197 -3.85 25.93 -5.24
N ARG A 198 -5.03 25.42 -4.88
CA ARG A 198 -6.34 25.81 -5.41
C ARG A 198 -7.11 26.77 -4.52
N ASN A 199 -6.51 27.24 -3.44
CA ASN A 199 -7.15 28.10 -2.44
C ASN A 199 -8.46 27.50 -1.86
N MET A 200 -8.49 26.17 -1.70
CA MET A 200 -9.64 25.47 -1.11
C MET A 200 -9.51 25.25 0.40
N VAL A 201 -8.29 25.38 0.92
CA VAL A 201 -7.94 25.37 2.35
C VAL A 201 -6.79 26.34 2.58
N GLU A 202 -6.68 26.86 3.82
CA GLU A 202 -5.60 27.75 4.27
C GLU A 202 -4.40 26.96 4.81
#